data_e55374afc12fe6ec77891642f8ef9af2
#
_entry.id   e55374afc12fe6ec77891642f8ef9af2
#
_cell.length_a   1.000
_cell.length_b   1.000
_cell.length_c   1.000
_cell.angle_alpha   90.00
_cell.angle_beta   90.00
_cell.angle_gamma   90.00
#
_symmetry.space_group_name_H-M   'P 1'
#
loop_
_entity.id
_entity.type
_entity.pdbx_description
1 polymer ?
#
loop_
_entity_poly.entity_id
_entity_poly.type
_entity_poly.pdbx_seq_one_letter_code
_entity_poly.pdbx_strand_id
1 'polypeptide(L)'
;MLQMLFGIDKTRYVFMDWNTVGVSMKDITVNNMYWYTTQLMDKYGAATALLFIGLFLVTTTLLKTGCYFASVGIMVPLRTGIVRDIRMHIYHKIISLPLSFFSDERKGDIIARMSGDVGEIENSITGSLEMLIKNPILLLCYFSVLIYTSWQLTLFTIIVLPLMGWAMGRIGRKLKRQSLDAQNKWSDTMAQLDETLGGMRIIKAFTAEKKMVKRFDESTNDFRDASNRVAIRQASAHPVSEFLGTVLIVMVLWYGGTLIFSDHSPIDAPTFIFYMVILYSIIQPLKDFSKASYAIPKGMASIERVNKILNAENTIKESPHPIHISGLTDSIEFRNVNFSYNGTTPVLRGVNLTVRRGQTIALVGQSGSGKSTLVDLLPRYHDVTGGEILIDGKNVKTLSLSDLRQLIGNVNQEAILFNDSFYNNITFGVENATMEQVVEAAKVANAHDFIMESEEGYDTKVGDRGCRLSGGQRQRVSIARAVLKNPDILILDEATSALDTESERLVQEALERLMKTRTTIAIAHRLSTIKNADEICVLYEGRIVERGTHEELLKLGGYYKRLNDMQQL
;
A
#
# COMPACT_ATOMS: atom_id res chain seq x y z
N MET A 1 33.20 33.12 32.93
CA MET A 1 32.35 32.89 34.11
C MET A 1 32.93 31.85 35.06
N LEU A 2 33.19 30.59 34.69
CA LEU A 2 33.77 29.59 35.61
C LEU A 2 35.13 30.00 36.20
N GLN A 3 36.03 30.62 35.45
CA GLN A 3 37.32 31.12 35.91
C GLN A 3 37.18 32.20 36.98
N MET A 4 36.16 33.06 36.87
CA MET A 4 35.83 34.05 37.90
C MET A 4 35.25 33.38 39.16
N LEU A 5 34.30 32.44 39.00
CA LEU A 5 33.69 31.71 40.08
C LEU A 5 34.71 30.93 40.92
N PHE A 6 35.75 30.40 40.27
CA PHE A 6 36.85 29.70 40.95
C PHE A 6 38.00 30.61 41.37
N GLY A 7 37.86 31.94 41.25
CA GLY A 7 38.86 32.91 41.69
C GLY A 7 40.16 32.95 40.86
N ILE A 8 40.15 32.35 39.68
CA ILE A 8 41.27 32.33 38.72
C ILE A 8 41.41 33.68 38.02
N ASP A 9 40.27 34.27 37.62
CA ASP A 9 40.20 35.61 37.03
C ASP A 9 39.76 36.60 38.13
N LYS A 10 40.65 37.58 38.46
CA LYS A 10 40.43 38.62 39.46
C LYS A 10 40.07 39.98 38.84
N THR A 11 39.75 40.04 37.55
CA THR A 11 39.43 41.28 36.87
C THR A 11 38.11 41.86 37.39
N ARG A 12 38.09 43.15 37.74
CA ARG A 12 36.86 43.86 38.10
C ARG A 12 36.22 44.39 36.84
N TYR A 13 35.04 43.82 36.49
CA TYR A 13 34.24 44.28 35.36
C TYR A 13 33.33 45.44 35.79
N VAL A 14 33.20 46.46 34.92
CA VAL A 14 32.31 47.61 35.11
C VAL A 14 31.20 47.56 34.07
N PHE A 15 29.96 47.89 34.45
CA PHE A 15 28.86 47.91 33.54
C PHE A 15 29.13 48.88 32.38
N MET A 16 28.98 48.41 31.16
CA MET A 16 29.11 49.20 29.91
C MET A 16 27.73 49.51 29.36
N ASP A 17 27.49 50.77 29.03
CA ASP A 17 26.26 51.15 28.35
C ASP A 17 26.23 50.55 26.93
N TRP A 18 25.03 50.16 26.51
CA TRP A 18 24.82 49.56 25.17
C TRP A 18 25.17 50.53 24.01
N ASN A 19 25.23 51.84 24.27
CA ASN A 19 25.55 52.87 23.32
C ASN A 19 27.04 53.32 23.38
N THR A 20 27.93 52.57 24.04
CA THR A 20 29.35 52.94 24.13
C THR A 20 30.02 52.92 22.78
N VAL A 21 30.45 54.12 22.34
CA VAL A 21 31.10 54.29 21.02
C VAL A 21 32.46 53.67 21.00
N GLY A 22 32.77 52.86 19.94
CA GLY A 22 34.07 52.25 19.74
C GLY A 22 34.26 50.86 20.34
N VAL A 23 33.24 50.30 21.02
CA VAL A 23 33.28 48.92 21.59
C VAL A 23 32.27 48.06 20.82
N SER A 24 32.68 46.85 20.47
CA SER A 24 31.78 45.90 19.81
C SER A 24 30.58 45.50 20.72
N MET A 25 29.39 45.36 20.16
CA MET A 25 28.21 44.82 20.87
C MET A 25 28.51 43.47 21.55
N LYS A 26 29.40 42.67 20.99
CA LYS A 26 29.90 41.43 21.58
C LYS A 26 30.62 41.71 22.92
N ASP A 27 31.55 42.65 22.91
CA ASP A 27 32.40 42.95 24.06
C ASP A 27 31.57 43.57 25.15
N ILE A 28 30.59 44.42 24.82
CA ILE A 28 29.62 44.98 25.77
C ILE A 28 28.78 43.86 26.40
N THR A 29 28.25 42.94 25.58
CA THR A 29 27.41 41.83 26.10
C THR A 29 28.20 40.92 27.03
N VAL A 30 29.39 40.50 26.61
CA VAL A 30 30.28 39.63 27.42
C VAL A 30 30.71 40.33 28.71
N ASN A 31 31.11 41.59 28.62
CA ASN A 31 31.50 42.38 29.77
C ASN A 31 30.33 42.55 30.78
N ASN A 32 29.13 42.86 30.28
CA ASN A 32 27.96 43.01 31.16
C ASN A 32 27.53 41.68 31.77
N MET A 33 27.64 40.55 31.06
CA MET A 33 27.43 39.22 31.67
C MET A 33 28.43 38.94 32.77
N TYR A 34 29.71 39.28 32.60
CA TYR A 34 30.70 39.15 33.66
C TYR A 34 30.42 40.09 34.83
N TRP A 35 30.04 41.33 34.55
CA TRP A 35 29.64 42.27 35.60
C TRP A 35 28.45 41.77 36.41
N TYR A 36 27.37 41.29 35.79
CA TYR A 36 26.23 40.68 36.50
C TYR A 36 26.64 39.48 37.35
N THR A 37 27.52 38.65 36.82
CA THR A 37 28.05 37.50 37.57
C THR A 37 28.85 37.95 38.80
N THR A 38 29.70 38.97 38.68
CA THR A 38 30.47 39.55 39.79
C THR A 38 29.53 40.13 40.84
N GLN A 39 28.52 40.90 40.45
CA GLN A 39 27.52 41.44 41.36
C GLN A 39 26.77 40.34 42.14
N LEU A 40 26.41 39.25 41.48
CA LEU A 40 25.83 38.08 42.13
C LEU A 40 26.76 37.42 43.13
N MET A 41 28.05 37.32 42.79
CA MET A 41 29.07 36.76 43.68
C MET A 41 29.31 37.64 44.89
N ASP A 42 29.42 38.96 44.72
CA ASP A 42 29.64 39.91 45.78
C ASP A 42 28.46 40.01 46.75
N LYS A 43 27.23 39.88 46.23
CA LYS A 43 26.01 40.00 47.04
C LYS A 43 25.58 38.71 47.74
N TYR A 44 25.74 37.57 47.08
CA TYR A 44 25.18 36.28 47.53
C TYR A 44 26.24 35.17 47.74
N GLY A 45 27.50 35.45 47.42
CA GLY A 45 28.58 34.48 47.49
C GLY A 45 28.72 33.61 46.21
N ALA A 46 29.91 33.07 45.98
CA ALA A 46 30.25 32.31 44.75
C ALA A 46 29.40 31.03 44.60
N ALA A 47 29.10 30.33 45.71
CA ALA A 47 28.27 29.12 45.67
C ALA A 47 26.84 29.41 45.21
N THR A 48 26.25 30.52 45.66
CA THR A 48 24.90 30.94 45.24
C THR A 48 24.88 31.40 43.78
N ALA A 49 25.90 32.12 43.32
CA ALA A 49 26.06 32.48 41.92
C ALA A 49 26.15 31.25 41.00
N LEU A 50 26.87 30.19 41.43
CA LEU A 50 26.95 28.91 40.73
C LEU A 50 25.57 28.24 40.62
N LEU A 51 24.79 28.29 41.72
CA LEU A 51 23.43 27.75 41.76
C LEU A 51 22.50 28.48 40.79
N PHE A 52 22.57 29.83 40.69
CA PHE A 52 21.80 30.62 39.70
C PHE A 52 22.16 30.26 38.26
N ILE A 53 23.46 30.09 37.95
CA ILE A 53 23.92 29.65 36.63
C ILE A 53 23.41 28.24 36.33
N GLY A 54 23.47 27.33 37.30
CA GLY A 54 22.92 25.98 37.19
C GLY A 54 21.42 25.98 36.92
N LEU A 55 20.66 26.79 37.63
CA LEU A 55 19.22 26.93 37.45
C LEU A 55 18.89 27.51 36.05
N PHE A 56 19.66 28.48 35.58
CA PHE A 56 19.52 29.04 34.23
C PHE A 56 19.77 27.97 33.17
N LEU A 57 20.80 27.14 33.31
CA LEU A 57 21.09 26.01 32.42
C LEU A 57 19.96 24.98 32.43
N VAL A 58 19.43 24.63 33.58
CA VAL A 58 18.28 23.71 33.68
C VAL A 58 17.04 24.29 32.98
N THR A 59 16.75 25.58 33.22
CA THR A 59 15.59 26.25 32.60
C THR A 59 15.71 26.35 31.10
N THR A 60 16.90 26.71 30.59
CA THR A 60 17.13 26.76 29.14
C THR A 60 17.08 25.38 28.48
N THR A 61 17.59 24.36 29.18
CA THR A 61 17.50 22.95 28.73
C THR A 61 16.06 22.46 28.72
N LEU A 62 15.29 22.79 29.77
CA LEU A 62 13.87 22.46 29.86
C LEU A 62 13.06 23.11 28.70
N LEU A 63 13.34 24.40 28.43
CA LEU A 63 12.71 25.11 27.31
C LEU A 63 13.08 24.47 25.98
N LYS A 64 14.37 24.17 25.74
CA LYS A 64 14.86 23.49 24.54
C LYS A 64 14.18 22.14 24.33
N THR A 65 14.14 21.30 25.38
CA THR A 65 13.53 19.96 25.31
C THR A 65 12.02 20.03 25.19
N GLY A 66 11.36 21.01 25.84
CA GLY A 66 9.94 21.29 25.70
C GLY A 66 9.56 21.70 24.27
N CYS A 67 10.31 22.62 23.67
CA CYS A 67 10.13 23.00 22.26
C CYS A 67 10.36 21.83 21.30
N TYR A 68 11.37 21.00 21.57
CA TYR A 68 11.62 19.79 20.78
C TYR A 68 10.45 18.80 20.89
N PHE A 69 9.96 18.54 22.10
CA PHE A 69 8.79 17.68 22.32
C PHE A 69 7.54 18.20 21.62
N ALA A 70 7.27 19.51 21.72
CA ALA A 70 6.17 20.15 21.01
C ALA A 70 6.29 20.01 19.47
N SER A 71 7.51 20.17 18.94
CA SER A 71 7.80 19.95 17.51
C SER A 71 7.47 18.52 17.09
N VAL A 72 7.90 17.52 17.85
CA VAL A 72 7.58 16.10 17.58
C VAL A 72 6.07 15.87 17.71
N GLY A 73 5.42 16.45 18.72
CA GLY A 73 3.98 16.36 18.94
C GLY A 73 3.14 16.89 17.77
N ILE A 74 3.62 17.90 17.04
CA ILE A 74 2.99 18.42 15.83
C ILE A 74 3.34 17.57 14.61
N MET A 75 4.57 17.10 14.49
CA MET A 75 5.07 16.38 13.34
C MET A 75 4.44 14.98 13.20
N VAL A 76 4.24 14.26 14.31
CA VAL A 76 3.70 12.90 14.31
C VAL A 76 2.27 12.85 13.74
N PRO A 77 1.29 13.64 14.22
CA PRO A 77 -0.05 13.64 13.64
C PRO A 77 -0.09 14.05 12.18
N LEU A 78 0.75 15.02 11.79
CA LEU A 78 0.86 15.45 10.40
C LEU A 78 1.30 14.29 9.50
N ARG A 79 2.38 13.60 9.89
CA ARG A 79 2.93 12.47 9.15
C ARG A 79 1.93 11.32 9.02
N THR A 80 1.34 10.90 10.15
CA THR A 80 0.37 9.80 10.16
C THR A 80 -0.92 10.16 9.41
N GLY A 81 -1.33 11.44 9.46
CA GLY A 81 -2.46 11.96 8.67
C GLY A 81 -2.22 11.84 7.17
N ILE A 82 -1.05 12.28 6.69
CA ILE A 82 -0.67 12.15 5.27
C ILE A 82 -0.67 10.67 4.84
N VAL A 83 -0.12 9.79 5.65
CA VAL A 83 -0.07 8.34 5.36
C VAL A 83 -1.49 7.75 5.28
N ARG A 84 -2.37 8.12 6.20
CA ARG A 84 -3.78 7.74 6.16
C ARG A 84 -4.44 8.19 4.86
N ASP A 85 -4.24 9.44 4.47
CA ASP A 85 -4.87 10.02 3.28
C ASP A 85 -4.36 9.35 2.00
N ILE A 86 -3.06 9.09 1.90
CA ILE A 86 -2.47 8.31 0.79
C ILE A 86 -3.12 6.92 0.70
N ARG A 87 -3.21 6.20 1.82
CA ARG A 87 -3.84 4.87 1.85
C ARG A 87 -5.30 4.92 1.43
N MET A 88 -6.05 5.91 1.90
CA MET A 88 -7.45 6.10 1.52
C MET A 88 -7.59 6.41 0.02
N HIS A 89 -6.75 7.29 -0.53
CA HIS A 89 -6.75 7.59 -1.96
C HIS A 89 -6.44 6.34 -2.80
N ILE A 90 -5.43 5.55 -2.41
CA ILE A 90 -5.11 4.28 -3.09
C ILE A 90 -6.31 3.33 -3.01
N TYR A 91 -6.92 3.17 -1.84
CA TYR A 91 -8.06 2.27 -1.64
C TYR A 91 -9.27 2.67 -2.48
N HIS A 92 -9.65 3.95 -2.47
CA HIS A 92 -10.72 4.47 -3.33
C HIS A 92 -10.44 4.24 -4.80
N LYS A 93 -9.18 4.46 -5.21
CA LYS A 93 -8.78 4.22 -6.60
C LYS A 93 -8.89 2.75 -6.96
N ILE A 94 -8.39 1.84 -6.13
CA ILE A 94 -8.48 0.38 -6.35
C ILE A 94 -9.93 -0.05 -6.55
N ILE A 95 -10.85 0.38 -5.69
CA ILE A 95 -12.28 0.03 -5.81
C ILE A 95 -12.91 0.58 -7.11
N SER A 96 -12.43 1.72 -7.61
CA SER A 96 -12.95 2.34 -8.83
C SER A 96 -12.38 1.75 -10.13
N LEU A 97 -11.30 0.97 -10.06
CA LEU A 97 -10.64 0.40 -11.25
C LEU A 97 -11.44 -0.78 -11.83
N PRO A 98 -11.38 -0.99 -13.15
CA PRO A 98 -12.06 -2.09 -13.80
C PRO A 98 -11.42 -3.44 -13.46
N LEU A 99 -12.17 -4.52 -13.64
CA LEU A 99 -11.71 -5.88 -13.35
C LEU A 99 -10.46 -6.26 -14.15
N SER A 100 -10.31 -5.73 -15.37
CA SER A 100 -9.14 -5.93 -16.24
C SER A 100 -7.82 -5.50 -15.59
N PHE A 101 -7.85 -4.48 -14.75
CA PHE A 101 -6.64 -4.03 -14.03
C PHE A 101 -6.10 -5.11 -13.09
N PHE A 102 -6.97 -5.87 -12.44
CA PHE A 102 -6.61 -6.90 -11.48
C PHE A 102 -6.17 -8.23 -12.12
N SER A 103 -6.44 -8.44 -13.41
CA SER A 103 -5.92 -9.57 -14.18
C SER A 103 -4.44 -9.39 -14.53
N ASP A 104 -4.01 -8.15 -14.75
CA ASP A 104 -2.65 -7.78 -15.15
C ASP A 104 -1.73 -7.53 -13.94
N GLU A 105 -2.28 -7.08 -12.82
CA GLU A 105 -1.54 -6.78 -11.60
C GLU A 105 -1.72 -7.88 -10.55
N ARG A 106 -0.61 -8.40 -10.05
CA ARG A 106 -0.62 -9.40 -8.97
C ARG A 106 -1.14 -8.76 -7.69
N LYS A 107 -2.09 -9.40 -7.00
CA LYS A 107 -2.63 -8.93 -5.69
C LYS A 107 -1.54 -8.61 -4.68
N GLY A 108 -0.47 -9.43 -4.65
CA GLY A 108 0.69 -9.21 -3.79
C GLY A 108 1.43 -7.91 -4.07
N ASP A 109 1.50 -7.47 -5.33
CA ASP A 109 2.15 -6.21 -5.71
C ASP A 109 1.36 -4.99 -5.18
N ILE A 110 0.03 -5.02 -5.27
CA ILE A 110 -0.84 -3.98 -4.70
C ILE A 110 -0.68 -3.90 -3.18
N ILE A 111 -0.69 -5.05 -2.49
CA ILE A 111 -0.48 -5.13 -1.04
C ILE A 111 0.91 -4.60 -0.65
N ALA A 112 1.95 -4.96 -1.40
CA ALA A 112 3.31 -4.49 -1.17
C ALA A 112 3.42 -2.95 -1.34
N ARG A 113 2.72 -2.36 -2.32
CA ARG A 113 2.67 -0.91 -2.50
C ARG A 113 1.93 -0.21 -1.36
N MET A 114 0.78 -0.74 -0.92
CA MET A 114 0.00 -0.16 0.18
C MET A 114 0.70 -0.24 1.55
N SER A 115 1.49 -1.27 1.79
CA SER A 115 2.20 -1.47 3.06
C SER A 115 3.63 -0.95 3.01
N GLY A 116 4.45 -1.46 2.11
CA GLY A 116 5.89 -1.17 2.03
C GLY A 116 6.18 0.22 1.44
N ASP A 117 5.65 0.51 0.25
CA ASP A 117 5.93 1.78 -0.43
C ASP A 117 5.39 2.99 0.34
N VAL A 118 4.19 2.88 0.93
CA VAL A 118 3.65 3.95 1.76
C VAL A 118 4.50 4.17 3.01
N GLY A 119 5.07 3.11 3.62
CA GLY A 119 6.02 3.22 4.73
C GLY A 119 7.33 3.93 4.32
N GLU A 120 7.84 3.66 3.12
CA GLU A 120 9.03 4.37 2.59
C GLU A 120 8.74 5.84 2.29
N ILE A 121 7.54 6.18 1.82
CA ILE A 121 7.08 7.56 1.66
C ILE A 121 7.05 8.26 3.02
N GLU A 122 6.52 7.61 4.05
CA GLU A 122 6.49 8.11 5.44
C GLU A 122 7.89 8.47 5.95
N ASN A 123 8.85 7.55 5.79
CA ASN A 123 10.24 7.77 6.18
C ASN A 123 10.90 8.90 5.39
N SER A 124 10.58 9.00 4.11
CA SER A 124 11.09 10.05 3.22
C SER A 124 10.55 11.44 3.59
N ILE A 125 9.27 11.56 3.97
CA ILE A 125 8.67 12.83 4.43
C ILE A 125 9.43 13.35 5.64
N THR A 126 9.67 12.49 6.65
CA THR A 126 10.42 12.87 7.85
C THR A 126 11.84 13.35 7.50
N GLY A 127 12.56 12.57 6.71
CA GLY A 127 13.91 12.93 6.26
C GLY A 127 13.95 14.22 5.44
N SER A 128 12.95 14.45 4.60
CA SER A 128 12.84 15.67 3.78
C SER A 128 12.62 16.92 4.63
N LEU A 129 11.74 16.85 5.63
CA LEU A 129 11.46 17.99 6.52
C LEU A 129 12.69 18.34 7.38
N GLU A 130 13.41 17.33 7.88
CA GLU A 130 14.66 17.56 8.60
C GLU A 130 15.74 18.17 7.69
N MET A 131 15.87 17.69 6.45
CA MET A 131 16.84 18.18 5.49
C MET A 131 16.52 19.60 4.98
N LEU A 132 15.26 19.89 4.69
CA LEU A 132 14.86 21.14 4.04
C LEU A 132 14.63 22.29 5.03
N ILE A 133 14.28 22.01 6.27
CA ILE A 133 13.88 23.03 7.25
C ILE A 133 14.84 23.04 8.44
N LYS A 134 14.89 21.95 9.22
CA LYS A 134 15.62 21.89 10.49
C LYS A 134 17.13 22.07 10.31
N ASN A 135 17.73 21.24 9.46
CA ASN A 135 19.19 21.22 9.32
C ASN A 135 19.76 22.50 8.68
N PRO A 136 19.16 23.11 7.62
CA PRO A 136 19.63 24.39 7.09
C PRO A 136 19.57 25.52 8.11
N ILE A 137 18.48 25.61 8.89
CA ILE A 137 18.35 26.63 9.96
C ILE A 137 19.44 26.44 11.00
N LEU A 138 19.66 25.20 11.48
CA LEU A 138 20.73 24.89 12.45
C LEU A 138 22.12 25.23 11.89
N LEU A 139 22.40 24.86 10.64
CA LEU A 139 23.68 25.17 10.01
C LEU A 139 23.87 26.67 9.83
N LEU A 140 22.84 27.41 9.39
CA LEU A 140 22.91 28.87 9.31
C LEU A 140 23.20 29.49 10.67
N CYS A 141 22.52 29.07 11.73
CA CYS A 141 22.77 29.52 13.09
C CYS A 141 24.22 29.23 13.54
N TYR A 142 24.68 28.00 13.38
CA TYR A 142 26.03 27.62 13.77
C TYR A 142 27.09 28.36 12.97
N PHE A 143 26.96 28.44 11.64
CA PHE A 143 27.93 29.20 10.81
C PHE A 143 27.90 30.69 11.12
N SER A 144 26.73 31.29 11.39
CA SER A 144 26.64 32.70 11.81
C SER A 144 27.43 32.94 13.11
N VAL A 145 27.29 32.05 14.09
CA VAL A 145 28.05 32.13 15.35
C VAL A 145 29.55 31.92 15.09
N LEU A 146 29.95 30.95 14.25
CA LEU A 146 31.37 30.72 13.92
C LEU A 146 32.00 31.90 13.20
N ILE A 147 31.33 32.49 12.21
CA ILE A 147 31.81 33.67 11.47
C ILE A 147 31.93 34.86 12.42
N TYR A 148 30.95 35.07 13.29
CA TYR A 148 30.98 36.14 14.28
C TYR A 148 32.11 35.97 15.27
N THR A 149 32.43 34.70 15.65
CA THR A 149 33.50 34.39 16.59
C THR A 149 34.89 34.55 15.96
N SER A 150 35.06 33.99 14.74
CA SER A 150 36.31 34.15 13.94
C SER A 150 36.06 33.80 12.48
N TRP A 151 36.10 34.82 11.62
CA TRP A 151 35.93 34.62 10.18
C TRP A 151 37.09 33.82 9.55
N GLN A 152 38.30 33.98 10.11
CA GLN A 152 39.52 33.31 9.61
C GLN A 152 39.45 31.79 9.85
N LEU A 153 39.12 31.36 11.08
CA LEU A 153 38.92 29.95 11.41
C LEU A 153 37.75 29.35 10.64
N THR A 154 36.69 30.13 10.44
CA THR A 154 35.53 29.66 9.71
C THR A 154 35.81 29.47 8.22
N LEU A 155 36.57 30.37 7.60
CA LEU A 155 37.01 30.18 6.22
C LEU A 155 37.87 28.92 6.06
N PHE A 156 38.82 28.70 6.97
CA PHE A 156 39.62 27.47 7.00
C PHE A 156 38.75 26.23 7.14
N THR A 157 37.79 26.26 8.06
CA THR A 157 36.83 25.15 8.26
C THR A 157 36.00 24.86 7.00
N ILE A 158 35.49 25.89 6.32
CA ILE A 158 34.72 25.77 5.08
C ILE A 158 35.55 25.12 3.96
N ILE A 159 36.86 25.39 3.90
CA ILE A 159 37.76 24.77 2.91
C ILE A 159 37.99 23.28 3.19
N VAL A 160 38.04 22.87 4.47
CA VAL A 160 38.30 21.47 4.87
C VAL A 160 37.04 20.61 4.81
N LEU A 161 35.86 21.17 5.09
CA LEU A 161 34.57 20.42 5.10
C LEU A 161 34.27 19.65 3.82
N PRO A 162 34.48 20.15 2.61
CA PRO A 162 34.23 19.40 1.36
C PRO A 162 35.06 18.13 1.24
N LEU A 163 36.25 18.07 1.82
CA LEU A 163 37.07 16.84 1.84
C LEU A 163 36.39 15.73 2.63
N MET A 164 35.81 16.08 3.79
CA MET A 164 34.98 15.13 4.58
C MET A 164 33.72 14.71 3.80
N GLY A 165 33.03 15.66 3.18
CA GLY A 165 31.84 15.40 2.36
C GLY A 165 32.14 14.44 1.20
N TRP A 166 33.26 14.60 0.54
CA TRP A 166 33.72 13.71 -0.52
C TRP A 166 33.97 12.27 -0.02
N ALA A 167 34.69 12.13 1.10
CA ALA A 167 34.98 10.82 1.69
C ALA A 167 33.68 10.09 2.11
N MET A 168 32.76 10.79 2.78
CA MET A 168 31.47 10.24 3.19
C MET A 168 30.57 9.92 1.99
N GLY A 169 30.58 10.75 0.95
CA GLY A 169 29.83 10.52 -0.29
C GLY A 169 30.31 9.28 -1.05
N ARG A 170 31.60 8.94 -0.96
CA ARG A 170 32.15 7.71 -1.56
C ARG A 170 31.66 6.45 -0.84
N ILE A 171 31.56 6.51 0.51
CA ILE A 171 30.99 5.42 1.33
C ILE A 171 29.50 5.26 0.99
N GLY A 172 28.74 6.34 0.94
CA GLY A 172 27.29 6.33 0.67
C GLY A 172 26.94 5.73 -0.70
N ARG A 173 27.69 6.09 -1.77
CA ARG A 173 27.47 5.52 -3.12
C ARG A 173 27.66 4.00 -3.15
N LYS A 174 28.70 3.49 -2.49
CA LYS A 174 28.98 2.06 -2.43
C LYS A 174 27.96 1.31 -1.54
N LEU A 175 27.50 1.94 -0.46
CA LEU A 175 26.43 1.41 0.41
C LEU A 175 25.12 1.27 -0.40
N LYS A 176 24.73 2.28 -1.18
CA LYS A 176 23.54 2.23 -2.04
C LYS A 176 23.52 1.01 -2.97
N ARG A 177 24.64 0.77 -3.68
CA ARG A 177 24.74 -0.37 -4.61
C ARG A 177 24.60 -1.72 -3.88
N GLN A 178 25.26 -1.88 -2.72
CA GLN A 178 25.17 -3.12 -1.95
C GLN A 178 23.78 -3.33 -1.30
N SER A 179 23.14 -2.24 -0.90
CA SER A 179 21.77 -2.31 -0.35
C SER A 179 20.77 -2.80 -1.41
N LEU A 180 20.91 -2.38 -2.68
CA LEU A 180 20.09 -2.88 -3.78
C LEU A 180 20.32 -4.38 -4.04
N ASP A 181 21.57 -4.85 -3.99
CA ASP A 181 21.90 -6.26 -4.12
C ASP A 181 21.26 -7.10 -3.02
N ALA A 182 21.38 -6.66 -1.76
CA ALA A 182 20.74 -7.34 -0.63
C ALA A 182 19.20 -7.34 -0.74
N GLN A 183 18.60 -6.26 -1.23
CA GLN A 183 17.15 -6.18 -1.44
C GLN A 183 16.67 -7.15 -2.53
N ASN A 184 17.41 -7.31 -3.62
CA ASN A 184 17.09 -8.29 -4.67
C ASN A 184 17.14 -9.72 -4.10
N LYS A 185 18.21 -10.08 -3.38
CA LYS A 185 18.33 -11.39 -2.74
C LYS A 185 17.23 -11.67 -1.70
N TRP A 186 16.81 -10.65 -0.96
CA TRP A 186 15.64 -10.78 -0.08
C TRP A 186 14.35 -11.07 -0.87
N SER A 187 14.14 -10.36 -1.98
CA SER A 187 12.99 -10.58 -2.85
C SER A 187 12.95 -12.01 -3.41
N ASP A 188 14.12 -12.54 -3.83
CA ASP A 188 14.26 -13.92 -4.33
C ASP A 188 13.93 -14.95 -3.22
N THR A 189 14.40 -14.69 -1.99
CA THR A 189 14.10 -15.54 -0.82
C THR A 189 12.60 -15.54 -0.49
N MET A 190 11.95 -14.37 -0.56
CA MET A 190 10.51 -14.27 -0.32
C MET A 190 9.67 -14.91 -1.42
N ALA A 191 10.07 -14.78 -2.68
CA ALA A 191 9.41 -15.48 -3.79
C ALA A 191 9.50 -17.01 -3.63
N GLN A 192 10.64 -17.51 -3.16
CA GLN A 192 10.81 -18.94 -2.88
C GLN A 192 9.95 -19.41 -1.69
N LEU A 193 9.78 -18.58 -0.66
CA LEU A 193 8.89 -18.90 0.47
C LEU A 193 7.43 -18.98 -0.01
N ASP A 194 7.00 -18.03 -0.83
CA ASP A 194 5.64 -18.01 -1.40
C ASP A 194 5.38 -19.25 -2.28
N GLU A 195 6.33 -19.61 -3.16
CA GLU A 195 6.30 -20.87 -3.94
C GLU A 195 6.19 -22.11 -3.04
N THR A 196 6.95 -22.12 -1.94
CA THR A 196 6.95 -23.24 -0.98
C THR A 196 5.61 -23.37 -0.27
N LEU A 197 5.05 -22.26 0.21
CA LEU A 197 3.75 -22.24 0.90
C LEU A 197 2.62 -22.63 -0.04
N GLY A 198 2.61 -22.10 -1.27
CA GLY A 198 1.65 -22.48 -2.30
C GLY A 198 1.73 -23.94 -2.72
N GLY A 199 2.95 -24.49 -2.76
CA GLY A 199 3.24 -25.88 -3.14
C GLY A 199 3.29 -26.89 -1.99
N MET A 200 2.90 -26.54 -0.76
CA MET A 200 3.10 -27.36 0.44
C MET A 200 2.53 -28.79 0.31
N ARG A 201 1.34 -28.93 -0.28
CA ARG A 201 0.72 -30.26 -0.52
C ARG A 201 1.59 -31.14 -1.41
N ILE A 202 2.18 -30.56 -2.46
CA ILE A 202 3.06 -31.29 -3.40
C ILE A 202 4.35 -31.69 -2.70
N ILE A 203 4.96 -30.77 -1.94
CA ILE A 203 6.19 -31.02 -1.16
C ILE A 203 5.98 -32.20 -0.22
N LYS A 204 4.85 -32.24 0.49
CA LYS A 204 4.49 -33.34 1.40
C LYS A 204 4.22 -34.64 0.65
N ALA A 205 3.48 -34.59 -0.45
CA ALA A 205 3.16 -35.78 -1.24
C ALA A 205 4.41 -36.45 -1.84
N PHE A 206 5.41 -35.66 -2.21
CA PHE A 206 6.67 -36.18 -2.80
C PHE A 206 7.82 -36.28 -1.80
N THR A 207 7.60 -36.06 -0.51
CA THR A 207 8.60 -36.11 0.57
C THR A 207 9.83 -35.22 0.25
N ALA A 208 9.60 -34.07 -0.35
CA ALA A 208 10.62 -33.17 -0.89
C ALA A 208 11.13 -32.12 0.12
N GLU A 209 10.81 -32.26 1.41
CA GLU A 209 11.13 -31.28 2.46
C GLU A 209 12.64 -31.01 2.54
N LYS A 210 13.46 -32.01 2.52
CA LYS A 210 14.93 -31.87 2.60
C LYS A 210 15.49 -31.07 1.42
N LYS A 211 14.94 -31.26 0.22
CA LYS A 211 15.34 -30.51 -0.98
C LYS A 211 14.96 -29.05 -0.87
N MET A 212 13.74 -28.78 -0.39
CA MET A 212 13.25 -27.39 -0.23
C MET A 212 14.01 -26.66 0.88
N VAL A 213 14.27 -27.30 2.01
CA VAL A 213 15.09 -26.73 3.10
C VAL A 213 16.48 -26.38 2.59
N LYS A 214 17.15 -27.27 1.84
CA LYS A 214 18.48 -26.97 1.29
C LYS A 214 18.45 -25.76 0.34
N ARG A 215 17.47 -25.70 -0.56
CA ARG A 215 17.31 -24.58 -1.50
C ARG A 215 17.06 -23.25 -0.76
N PHE A 216 16.23 -23.28 0.28
CA PHE A 216 15.95 -22.10 1.09
C PHE A 216 17.17 -21.67 1.92
N ASP A 217 17.93 -22.62 2.47
CA ASP A 217 19.17 -22.35 3.20
C ASP A 217 20.21 -21.66 2.30
N GLU A 218 20.40 -22.13 1.06
CA GLU A 218 21.29 -21.51 0.07
C GLU A 218 20.87 -20.06 -0.21
N SER A 219 19.57 -19.81 -0.47
CA SER A 219 19.05 -18.48 -0.73
C SER A 219 19.19 -17.55 0.48
N THR A 220 18.90 -18.07 1.69
CA THR A 220 19.01 -17.30 2.94
C THR A 220 20.46 -16.99 3.28
N ASN A 221 21.40 -17.90 3.01
CA ASN A 221 22.84 -17.65 3.18
C ASN A 221 23.34 -16.55 2.23
N ASP A 222 22.90 -16.57 0.97
CA ASP A 222 23.19 -15.52 0.00
C ASP A 222 22.70 -14.14 0.46
N PHE A 223 21.47 -14.09 0.97
CA PHE A 223 20.91 -12.87 1.56
C PHE A 223 21.69 -12.44 2.79
N ARG A 224 22.01 -13.35 3.71
CA ARG A 224 22.83 -13.08 4.90
C ARG A 224 24.16 -12.43 4.53
N ASP A 225 24.87 -12.98 3.54
CA ASP A 225 26.19 -12.47 3.15
C ASP A 225 26.09 -11.09 2.48
N ALA A 226 25.05 -10.86 1.69
CA ALA A 226 24.75 -9.54 1.14
C ALA A 226 24.38 -8.53 2.25
N SER A 227 23.51 -8.93 3.18
CA SER A 227 23.07 -8.12 4.32
C SER A 227 24.22 -7.77 5.25
N ASN A 228 25.12 -8.74 5.55
CA ASN A 228 26.32 -8.50 6.36
C ASN A 228 27.24 -7.45 5.72
N ARG A 229 27.45 -7.52 4.38
CA ARG A 229 28.24 -6.49 3.68
C ARG A 229 27.63 -5.08 3.81
N VAL A 230 26.30 -4.99 3.75
CA VAL A 230 25.57 -3.73 3.97
C VAL A 230 25.72 -3.26 5.41
N ALA A 231 25.44 -4.13 6.39
CA ALA A 231 25.47 -3.82 7.82
C ALA A 231 26.86 -3.36 8.28
N ILE A 232 27.93 -4.08 7.90
CA ILE A 232 29.32 -3.72 8.22
C ILE A 232 29.67 -2.34 7.65
N ARG A 233 29.25 -2.07 6.41
CA ARG A 233 29.53 -0.77 5.78
C ARG A 233 28.72 0.37 6.38
N GLN A 234 27.46 0.11 6.74
CA GLN A 234 26.64 1.07 7.46
C GLN A 234 27.20 1.34 8.86
N ALA A 235 27.62 0.30 9.58
CA ALA A 235 28.28 0.45 10.88
C ALA A 235 29.61 1.19 10.77
N SER A 236 30.40 1.00 9.70
CA SER A 236 31.67 1.70 9.50
C SER A 236 31.50 3.21 9.22
N ALA A 237 30.33 3.66 8.78
CA ALA A 237 30.09 5.07 8.49
C ALA A 237 30.25 5.97 9.74
N HIS A 238 29.81 5.49 10.91
CA HIS A 238 29.94 6.25 12.15
C HIS A 238 31.41 6.41 12.60
N PRO A 239 32.23 5.35 12.79
CA PRO A 239 33.63 5.47 13.14
C PRO A 239 34.44 6.30 12.15
N VAL A 240 34.21 6.12 10.83
CA VAL A 240 34.91 6.92 9.81
C VAL A 240 34.54 8.39 9.94
N SER A 241 33.27 8.71 10.15
CA SER A 241 32.85 10.11 10.30
C SER A 241 33.38 10.72 11.60
N GLU A 242 33.50 9.94 12.66
CA GLU A 242 34.08 10.37 13.94
C GLU A 242 35.58 10.63 13.80
N PHE A 243 36.31 9.71 13.15
CA PHE A 243 37.72 9.90 12.84
C PHE A 243 37.96 11.16 11.99
N LEU A 244 37.20 11.33 10.90
CA LEU A 244 37.31 12.52 10.05
C LEU A 244 36.94 13.81 10.82
N GLY A 245 35.95 13.75 11.70
CA GLY A 245 35.59 14.84 12.59
C GLY A 245 36.73 15.20 13.55
N THR A 246 37.38 14.19 14.13
CA THR A 246 38.56 14.40 14.99
C THR A 246 39.74 15.01 14.19
N VAL A 247 40.00 14.54 13.00
CA VAL A 247 41.01 15.12 12.09
C VAL A 247 40.71 16.59 11.82
N LEU A 248 39.46 16.94 11.52
CA LEU A 248 39.04 18.34 11.33
C LEU A 248 39.33 19.17 12.60
N ILE A 249 38.92 18.65 13.76
CA ILE A 249 39.14 19.31 15.04
C ILE A 249 40.65 19.57 15.30
N VAL A 250 41.50 18.57 15.03
CA VAL A 250 42.95 18.69 15.20
C VAL A 250 43.55 19.72 14.21
N MET A 251 43.08 19.72 12.93
CA MET A 251 43.50 20.72 11.97
C MET A 251 43.14 22.14 12.39
N VAL A 252 41.90 22.34 12.87
CA VAL A 252 41.44 23.64 13.36
C VAL A 252 42.14 24.02 14.68
N LEU A 253 42.42 23.05 15.55
CA LEU A 253 43.18 23.25 16.77
C LEU A 253 44.62 23.73 16.45
N TRP A 254 45.26 23.06 15.49
CA TRP A 254 46.62 23.46 15.07
C TRP A 254 46.65 24.86 14.46
N TYR A 255 45.75 25.13 13.48
CA TYR A 255 45.67 26.44 12.85
C TYR A 255 45.26 27.54 13.83
N GLY A 256 44.25 27.30 14.66
CA GLY A 256 43.79 28.23 15.67
C GLY A 256 44.85 28.48 16.77
N GLY A 257 45.61 27.44 17.15
CA GLY A 257 46.73 27.56 18.07
C GLY A 257 47.83 28.48 17.49
N THR A 258 48.18 28.33 16.23
CA THR A 258 49.15 29.24 15.58
C THR A 258 48.68 30.70 15.56
N LEU A 259 47.37 30.94 15.40
CA LEU A 259 46.79 32.28 15.52
C LEU A 259 46.85 32.85 16.94
N ILE A 260 46.61 32.01 17.96
CA ILE A 260 46.63 32.43 19.38
C ILE A 260 48.06 32.74 19.85
N PHE A 261 49.07 32.00 19.35
CA PHE A 261 50.48 32.21 19.74
C PHE A 261 51.15 33.34 18.95
N SER A 262 50.46 33.98 18.01
CA SER A 262 50.98 35.16 17.29
C SER A 262 50.88 36.41 18.18
N ASP A 263 51.85 37.35 18.04
CA ASP A 263 51.94 38.56 18.88
C ASP A 263 50.71 39.50 18.77
N HIS A 264 49.86 39.31 17.74
CA HIS A 264 48.60 40.04 17.56
C HIS A 264 47.44 39.05 17.40
N SER A 265 47.24 38.25 18.44
CA SER A 265 46.17 37.24 18.41
C SER A 265 44.77 37.88 18.26
N PRO A 266 44.03 37.55 17.19
CA PRO A 266 42.66 38.04 16.99
C PRO A 266 41.63 37.30 17.89
N ILE A 267 42.07 36.27 18.66
CA ILE A 267 41.16 35.39 19.41
C ILE A 267 41.81 35.00 20.75
N ASP A 268 41.07 35.11 21.84
CA ASP A 268 41.46 34.63 23.14
C ASP A 268 41.16 33.13 23.33
N ALA A 269 41.86 32.46 24.23
CA ALA A 269 41.72 31.02 24.47
C ALA A 269 40.28 30.58 24.84
N PRO A 270 39.51 31.28 25.71
CA PRO A 270 38.11 30.95 25.98
C PRO A 270 37.20 30.99 24.76
N THR A 271 37.36 32.01 23.92
CA THR A 271 36.61 32.16 22.64
C THR A 271 36.94 31.03 21.65
N PHE A 272 38.21 30.61 21.62
CA PHE A 272 38.62 29.49 20.80
C PHE A 272 38.01 28.15 21.29
N ILE A 273 37.98 27.91 22.56
CA ILE A 273 37.30 26.71 23.12
C ILE A 273 35.81 26.73 22.78
N PHE A 274 35.15 27.89 22.90
CA PHE A 274 33.76 28.06 22.47
C PHE A 274 33.56 27.75 20.98
N TYR A 275 34.47 28.26 20.11
CA TYR A 275 34.49 27.96 18.69
C TYR A 275 34.53 26.44 18.43
N MET A 276 35.42 25.72 19.14
CA MET A 276 35.58 24.26 19.00
C MET A 276 34.31 23.49 19.38
N VAL A 277 33.61 23.91 20.45
CA VAL A 277 32.35 23.31 20.87
C VAL A 277 31.25 23.49 19.81
N ILE A 278 31.14 24.68 19.25
CA ILE A 278 30.17 24.96 18.16
C ILE A 278 30.53 24.17 16.89
N LEU A 279 31.81 24.12 16.54
CA LEU A 279 32.29 23.34 15.38
C LEU A 279 31.94 21.84 15.52
N TYR A 280 32.14 21.29 16.73
CA TYR A 280 31.75 19.90 17.01
C TYR A 280 30.24 19.67 16.80
N SER A 281 29.43 20.66 17.17
CA SER A 281 27.96 20.59 17.06
C SER A 281 27.45 20.58 15.60
N ILE A 282 28.25 21.07 14.64
CA ILE A 282 27.93 21.05 13.18
C ILE A 282 28.00 19.64 12.60
N ILE A 283 28.77 18.73 13.20
CA ILE A 283 28.97 17.38 12.64
C ILE A 283 27.66 16.61 12.56
N GLN A 284 26.75 16.76 13.53
CA GLN A 284 25.48 16.03 13.58
C GLN A 284 24.51 16.44 12.44
N PRO A 285 24.20 17.72 12.21
CA PRO A 285 23.39 18.14 11.06
C PRO A 285 23.96 17.68 9.72
N LEU A 286 25.29 17.68 9.55
CA LEU A 286 25.92 17.19 8.31
C LEU A 286 25.71 15.69 8.11
N LYS A 287 25.75 14.88 9.16
CA LYS A 287 25.43 13.45 9.11
C LYS A 287 23.96 13.23 8.72
N ASP A 288 23.05 14.03 9.25
CA ASP A 288 21.62 13.92 8.94
C ASP A 288 21.31 14.30 7.49
N PHE A 289 22.03 15.24 6.90
CA PHE A 289 21.98 15.49 5.46
C PHE A 289 22.34 14.26 4.63
N SER A 290 23.37 13.53 5.03
CA SER A 290 23.78 12.31 4.34
C SER A 290 22.71 11.22 4.39
N LYS A 291 22.02 11.04 5.53
CA LYS A 291 20.91 10.11 5.66
C LYS A 291 19.72 10.50 4.78
N ALA A 292 19.35 11.78 4.78
CA ALA A 292 18.22 12.29 4.01
C ALA A 292 18.48 12.16 2.49
N SER A 293 19.70 12.36 2.03
CA SER A 293 20.08 12.20 0.63
C SER A 293 19.87 10.76 0.09
N TYR A 294 19.80 9.77 0.98
CA TYR A 294 19.46 8.39 0.65
C TYR A 294 17.95 8.11 0.77
N ALA A 295 17.30 8.62 1.82
CA ALA A 295 15.89 8.39 2.09
C ALA A 295 14.97 9.04 1.03
N ILE A 296 15.30 10.26 0.58
CA ILE A 296 14.48 11.00 -0.39
C ILE A 296 14.36 10.28 -1.75
N PRO A 297 15.45 9.84 -2.43
CA PRO A 297 15.33 9.09 -3.68
C PRO A 297 14.55 7.78 -3.53
N LYS A 298 14.67 7.11 -2.39
CA LYS A 298 13.93 5.88 -2.10
C LYS A 298 12.43 6.16 -1.98
N GLY A 299 12.05 7.19 -1.25
CA GLY A 299 10.67 7.64 -1.15
C GLY A 299 10.10 8.10 -2.49
N MET A 300 10.87 8.82 -3.31
CA MET A 300 10.46 9.23 -4.66
C MET A 300 10.17 8.03 -5.56
N ALA A 301 11.01 7.00 -5.53
CA ALA A 301 10.75 5.76 -6.27
C ALA A 301 9.46 5.05 -5.78
N SER A 302 9.18 5.08 -4.47
CA SER A 302 7.93 4.55 -3.91
C SER A 302 6.71 5.37 -4.33
N ILE A 303 6.83 6.71 -4.36
CA ILE A 303 5.78 7.60 -4.89
C ILE A 303 5.49 7.28 -6.36
N GLU A 304 6.51 7.05 -7.17
CA GLU A 304 6.34 6.69 -8.59
C GLU A 304 5.56 5.37 -8.75
N ARG A 305 5.85 4.34 -7.92
CA ARG A 305 5.10 3.07 -7.92
C ARG A 305 3.65 3.24 -7.45
N VAL A 306 3.43 4.03 -6.41
CA VAL A 306 2.06 4.37 -5.94
C VAL A 306 1.30 5.15 -7.01
N ASN A 307 1.94 6.11 -7.67
CA ASN A 307 1.34 6.89 -8.75
C ASN A 307 0.90 6.03 -9.95
N LYS A 308 1.54 4.89 -10.22
CA LYS A 308 1.06 3.96 -11.25
C LYS A 308 -0.35 3.44 -10.95
N ILE A 309 -0.69 3.22 -9.67
CA ILE A 309 -2.05 2.85 -9.29
C ILE A 309 -2.98 4.08 -9.37
N LEU A 310 -2.56 5.21 -8.79
CA LEU A 310 -3.40 6.41 -8.72
C LEU A 310 -3.74 6.97 -10.11
N ASN A 311 -2.81 6.88 -11.05
CA ASN A 311 -2.97 7.35 -12.43
C ASN A 311 -3.48 6.26 -13.38
N ALA A 312 -3.75 5.03 -12.90
CA ALA A 312 -4.31 3.98 -13.73
C ALA A 312 -5.66 4.42 -14.30
N GLU A 313 -5.83 4.30 -15.60
CA GLU A 313 -7.07 4.70 -16.27
C GLU A 313 -8.17 3.67 -16.02
N ASN A 314 -9.37 4.16 -15.71
CA ASN A 314 -10.56 3.32 -15.75
C ASN A 314 -11.02 3.21 -17.20
N THR A 315 -10.84 2.03 -17.79
CA THR A 315 -11.24 1.75 -19.15
C THR A 315 -12.77 1.68 -19.29
N ILE A 316 -13.49 1.40 -18.21
CA ILE A 316 -14.96 1.36 -18.19
C ILE A 316 -15.47 2.72 -17.72
N LYS A 317 -15.70 3.62 -18.67
CA LYS A 317 -16.23 4.97 -18.38
C LYS A 317 -17.74 4.96 -18.41
N GLU A 318 -18.37 5.58 -17.41
CA GLU A 318 -19.81 5.84 -17.46
C GLU A 318 -20.13 6.91 -18.52
N SER A 319 -21.29 6.80 -19.13
CA SER A 319 -21.75 7.82 -20.07
C SER A 319 -21.89 9.18 -19.36
N PRO A 320 -21.53 10.31 -19.98
CA PRO A 320 -21.78 11.64 -19.38
C PRO A 320 -23.27 11.90 -19.08
N HIS A 321 -24.16 11.26 -19.82
CA HIS A 321 -25.61 11.30 -19.62
C HIS A 321 -26.14 9.86 -19.58
N PRO A 322 -26.00 9.17 -18.42
CA PRO A 322 -26.39 7.78 -18.34
C PRO A 322 -27.92 7.64 -18.40
N ILE A 323 -28.38 6.66 -19.15
CA ILE A 323 -29.78 6.30 -19.19
C ILE A 323 -30.09 5.40 -17.99
N HIS A 324 -31.06 5.78 -17.19
CA HIS A 324 -31.53 5.00 -16.05
C HIS A 324 -32.50 3.93 -16.49
N ILE A 325 -32.37 2.73 -15.91
CA ILE A 325 -33.28 1.58 -16.11
C ILE A 325 -33.62 0.97 -14.76
N SER A 326 -34.90 0.60 -14.59
CA SER A 326 -35.41 0.03 -13.33
C SER A 326 -35.76 -1.47 -13.43
N GLY A 327 -35.71 -2.06 -14.60
CA GLY A 327 -36.07 -3.48 -14.83
C GLY A 327 -35.81 -3.90 -16.26
N LEU A 328 -35.88 -5.22 -16.51
CA LEU A 328 -35.88 -5.82 -17.84
C LEU A 328 -37.33 -5.99 -18.32
N THR A 329 -37.70 -5.38 -19.43
CA THR A 329 -39.08 -5.41 -19.96
C THR A 329 -39.26 -6.35 -21.15
N ASP A 330 -38.27 -6.46 -22.03
CA ASP A 330 -38.36 -7.23 -23.29
C ASP A 330 -37.22 -8.25 -23.41
N SER A 331 -35.99 -7.79 -23.69
CA SER A 331 -34.93 -8.72 -24.07
C SER A 331 -33.51 -8.18 -23.81
N ILE A 332 -32.57 -9.11 -23.79
CA ILE A 332 -31.13 -8.87 -23.85
C ILE A 332 -30.65 -9.33 -25.22
N GLU A 333 -29.93 -8.46 -25.95
CA GLU A 333 -29.44 -8.79 -27.28
C GLU A 333 -27.93 -8.58 -27.37
N PHE A 334 -27.22 -9.59 -27.85
CA PHE A 334 -25.83 -9.53 -28.27
C PHE A 334 -25.82 -9.46 -29.79
N ARG A 335 -25.37 -8.33 -30.37
CA ARG A 335 -25.34 -8.10 -31.82
C ARG A 335 -23.92 -8.07 -32.35
N ASN A 336 -23.52 -9.09 -33.08
CA ASN A 336 -22.20 -9.24 -33.71
C ASN A 336 -21.05 -8.97 -32.72
N VAL A 337 -21.16 -9.50 -31.51
CA VAL A 337 -20.23 -9.23 -30.42
C VAL A 337 -18.87 -9.86 -30.67
N ASN A 338 -17.84 -9.04 -30.67
CA ASN A 338 -16.44 -9.42 -30.74
C ASN A 338 -15.72 -8.97 -29.48
N PHE A 339 -14.80 -9.78 -28.98
CA PHE A 339 -14.04 -9.43 -27.78
C PHE A 339 -12.65 -10.06 -27.76
N SER A 340 -11.68 -9.30 -27.24
CA SER A 340 -10.30 -9.73 -26.97
C SER A 340 -9.79 -9.03 -25.70
N TYR A 341 -9.14 -9.78 -24.78
CA TYR A 341 -8.54 -9.21 -23.57
C TYR A 341 -7.32 -8.32 -23.84
N ASN A 342 -6.52 -8.70 -24.82
CA ASN A 342 -5.26 -8.03 -25.17
C ASN A 342 -5.29 -7.27 -26.50
N GLY A 343 -6.45 -7.15 -27.13
CA GLY A 343 -6.62 -6.50 -28.43
C GLY A 343 -6.09 -7.30 -29.64
N THR A 344 -5.38 -8.41 -29.41
CA THR A 344 -4.74 -9.20 -30.48
C THR A 344 -5.38 -10.57 -30.69
N THR A 345 -5.68 -11.27 -29.59
CA THR A 345 -6.24 -12.64 -29.66
C THR A 345 -7.75 -12.60 -29.45
N PRO A 346 -8.57 -12.84 -30.50
CA PRO A 346 -10.02 -12.79 -30.38
C PRO A 346 -10.53 -13.99 -29.55
N VAL A 347 -11.29 -13.70 -28.49
CA VAL A 347 -11.96 -14.70 -27.63
C VAL A 347 -13.41 -14.91 -28.11
N LEU A 348 -14.12 -13.85 -28.51
CA LEU A 348 -15.44 -13.93 -29.09
C LEU A 348 -15.40 -13.35 -30.49
N ARG A 349 -16.13 -13.98 -31.41
CA ARG A 349 -16.08 -13.72 -32.87
C ARG A 349 -17.47 -13.65 -33.46
N GLY A 350 -18.07 -12.45 -33.48
CA GLY A 350 -19.35 -12.19 -34.10
C GLY A 350 -20.52 -12.94 -33.46
N VAL A 351 -20.55 -12.98 -32.11
CA VAL A 351 -21.60 -13.66 -31.36
C VAL A 351 -22.90 -12.86 -31.47
N ASN A 352 -23.97 -13.57 -31.89
CA ASN A 352 -25.34 -13.06 -31.93
C ASN A 352 -26.19 -13.93 -30.99
N LEU A 353 -26.86 -13.33 -30.01
CA LEU A 353 -27.70 -14.02 -29.03
C LEU A 353 -28.82 -13.09 -28.59
N THR A 354 -30.05 -13.59 -28.52
CA THR A 354 -31.18 -12.86 -27.94
C THR A 354 -31.77 -13.69 -26.82
N VAL A 355 -31.93 -13.09 -25.66
CA VAL A 355 -32.52 -13.70 -24.47
C VAL A 355 -33.77 -12.91 -24.11
N ARG A 356 -34.94 -13.50 -24.23
CA ARG A 356 -36.21 -12.85 -23.91
C ARG A 356 -36.45 -12.84 -22.40
N ARG A 357 -37.23 -11.87 -21.95
CA ARG A 357 -37.62 -11.81 -20.53
C ARG A 357 -38.25 -13.12 -20.07
N GLY A 358 -37.79 -13.63 -18.94
CA GLY A 358 -38.24 -14.89 -18.34
C GLY A 358 -37.68 -16.14 -18.99
N GLN A 359 -36.87 -16.02 -20.06
CA GLN A 359 -36.25 -17.15 -20.75
C GLN A 359 -34.98 -17.60 -20.03
N THR A 360 -34.74 -18.90 -19.98
CA THR A 360 -33.51 -19.53 -19.52
C THR A 360 -32.69 -20.02 -20.70
N ILE A 361 -31.48 -19.46 -20.87
CA ILE A 361 -30.53 -19.92 -21.91
C ILE A 361 -29.35 -20.62 -21.23
N ALA A 362 -29.01 -21.81 -21.72
CA ALA A 362 -27.83 -22.55 -21.31
C ALA A 362 -26.69 -22.36 -22.34
N LEU A 363 -25.54 -21.90 -21.88
CA LEU A 363 -24.30 -21.82 -22.66
C LEU A 363 -23.44 -23.07 -22.39
N VAL A 364 -23.18 -23.83 -23.44
CA VAL A 364 -22.44 -25.09 -23.40
C VAL A 364 -21.23 -25.02 -24.33
N GLY A 365 -20.16 -25.73 -24.02
CA GLY A 365 -18.96 -25.75 -24.87
C GLY A 365 -17.71 -26.16 -24.06
N GLN A 366 -16.64 -26.44 -24.76
CA GLN A 366 -15.36 -26.82 -24.15
C GLN A 366 -14.79 -25.68 -23.27
N SER A 367 -13.89 -26.02 -22.34
CA SER A 367 -13.14 -25.02 -21.59
C SER A 367 -12.39 -24.09 -22.57
N GLY A 368 -12.40 -22.77 -22.30
CA GLY A 368 -11.79 -21.79 -23.18
C GLY A 368 -12.61 -21.38 -24.42
N SER A 369 -13.83 -21.90 -24.62
CA SER A 369 -14.69 -21.52 -25.77
C SER A 369 -15.24 -20.09 -25.69
N GLY A 370 -15.11 -19.38 -24.56
CA GLY A 370 -15.55 -17.99 -24.38
C GLY A 370 -16.85 -17.82 -23.58
N LYS A 371 -17.40 -18.86 -22.94
CA LYS A 371 -18.67 -18.82 -22.17
C LYS A 371 -18.64 -17.77 -21.05
N SER A 372 -17.70 -17.88 -20.11
CA SER A 372 -17.57 -16.93 -19.00
C SER A 372 -17.27 -15.53 -19.51
N THR A 373 -16.45 -15.39 -20.54
CA THR A 373 -16.19 -14.09 -21.18
C THR A 373 -17.48 -13.47 -21.73
N LEU A 374 -18.38 -14.26 -22.38
CA LEU A 374 -19.63 -13.73 -22.92
C LEU A 374 -20.55 -13.19 -21.83
N VAL A 375 -20.68 -13.89 -20.71
CA VAL A 375 -21.53 -13.45 -19.58
C VAL A 375 -20.91 -12.28 -18.82
N ASP A 376 -19.58 -12.17 -18.72
CA ASP A 376 -18.87 -11.07 -18.07
C ASP A 376 -19.01 -9.74 -18.81
N LEU A 377 -19.32 -9.77 -20.10
CA LEU A 377 -19.58 -8.56 -20.88
C LEU A 377 -20.94 -7.93 -20.54
N LEU A 378 -21.93 -8.70 -20.06
CA LEU A 378 -23.26 -8.19 -19.76
C LEU A 378 -23.28 -7.22 -18.58
N PRO A 379 -22.66 -7.50 -17.40
CA PRO A 379 -22.52 -6.54 -16.30
C PRO A 379 -21.46 -5.46 -16.60
N ARG A 380 -20.93 -5.46 -17.82
CA ARG A 380 -19.91 -4.53 -18.27
C ARG A 380 -18.67 -4.53 -17.36
N TYR A 381 -18.15 -5.76 -17.07
CA TYR A 381 -16.81 -5.90 -16.47
C TYR A 381 -15.72 -5.60 -17.49
N HIS A 382 -16.03 -5.80 -18.78
CA HIS A 382 -15.24 -5.42 -19.95
C HIS A 382 -16.16 -4.82 -21.02
N ASP A 383 -15.65 -3.91 -21.83
CA ASP A 383 -16.36 -3.40 -23.00
C ASP A 383 -16.06 -4.26 -24.24
N VAL A 384 -17.06 -4.49 -25.07
CA VAL A 384 -16.89 -5.21 -26.34
C VAL A 384 -15.91 -4.48 -27.26
N THR A 385 -15.07 -5.24 -28.00
CA THR A 385 -14.14 -4.69 -28.99
C THR A 385 -14.83 -4.43 -30.36
N GLY A 386 -15.97 -5.06 -30.62
CA GLY A 386 -16.81 -4.83 -31.76
C GLY A 386 -18.22 -5.36 -31.53
N GLY A 387 -19.20 -4.82 -32.27
CA GLY A 387 -20.60 -5.10 -32.02
C GLY A 387 -21.14 -4.35 -30.81
N GLU A 388 -22.29 -4.78 -30.29
CA GLU A 388 -22.97 -4.14 -29.17
C GLU A 388 -23.78 -5.14 -28.34
N ILE A 389 -24.05 -4.77 -27.09
CA ILE A 389 -24.96 -5.48 -26.18
C ILE A 389 -26.08 -4.51 -25.81
N LEU A 390 -27.32 -4.95 -25.96
CA LEU A 390 -28.50 -4.13 -25.71
C LEU A 390 -29.35 -4.78 -24.61
N ILE A 391 -29.95 -3.95 -23.76
CA ILE A 391 -31.03 -4.31 -22.84
C ILE A 391 -32.24 -3.46 -23.22
N ASP A 392 -33.36 -4.09 -23.60
CA ASP A 392 -34.57 -3.43 -24.08
C ASP A 392 -34.27 -2.43 -25.20
N GLY A 393 -33.41 -2.81 -26.16
CA GLY A 393 -32.97 -1.98 -27.29
C GLY A 393 -31.98 -0.85 -26.93
N LYS A 394 -31.59 -0.68 -25.67
CA LYS A 394 -30.63 0.35 -25.22
C LYS A 394 -29.23 -0.26 -25.04
N ASN A 395 -28.20 0.40 -25.60
CA ASN A 395 -26.84 -0.09 -25.51
C ASN A 395 -26.33 -0.01 -24.05
N VAL A 396 -25.76 -1.10 -23.52
CA VAL A 396 -25.24 -1.16 -22.14
C VAL A 396 -24.16 -0.10 -21.86
N LYS A 397 -23.47 0.41 -22.89
CA LYS A 397 -22.49 1.49 -22.74
C LYS A 397 -23.13 2.83 -22.38
N THR A 398 -24.41 3.02 -22.73
CA THR A 398 -25.15 4.25 -22.44
C THR A 398 -25.93 4.20 -21.13
N LEU A 399 -26.07 3.01 -20.54
CA LEU A 399 -26.78 2.82 -19.27
C LEU A 399 -25.94 3.26 -18.07
N SER A 400 -26.62 3.65 -16.98
CA SER A 400 -26.00 3.79 -15.68
C SER A 400 -25.41 2.46 -15.23
N LEU A 401 -24.11 2.44 -14.88
CA LEU A 401 -23.42 1.23 -14.42
C LEU A 401 -24.03 0.67 -13.13
N SER A 402 -24.49 1.56 -12.26
CA SER A 402 -25.16 1.17 -11.02
C SER A 402 -26.44 0.41 -11.32
N ASP A 403 -27.32 0.99 -12.16
CA ASP A 403 -28.62 0.40 -12.49
C ASP A 403 -28.44 -0.92 -13.26
N LEU A 404 -27.53 -0.93 -14.25
CA LEU A 404 -27.20 -2.14 -15.01
C LEU A 404 -26.79 -3.30 -14.07
N ARG A 405 -25.88 -3.02 -13.13
CA ARG A 405 -25.39 -4.04 -12.19
C ARG A 405 -26.41 -4.39 -11.12
N GLN A 406 -27.31 -3.47 -10.79
CA GLN A 406 -28.44 -3.75 -9.88
C GLN A 406 -29.41 -4.78 -10.47
N LEU A 407 -29.67 -4.71 -11.77
CA LEU A 407 -30.53 -5.66 -12.48
C LEU A 407 -29.96 -7.08 -12.58
N ILE A 408 -28.65 -7.24 -12.40
CA ILE A 408 -27.96 -8.51 -12.64
C ILE A 408 -27.55 -9.14 -11.30
N GLY A 409 -27.94 -10.38 -11.07
CA GLY A 409 -27.45 -11.23 -9.99
C GLY A 409 -26.48 -12.27 -10.54
N ASN A 410 -25.33 -12.41 -9.89
CA ASN A 410 -24.32 -13.40 -10.24
C ASN A 410 -24.20 -14.47 -9.16
N VAL A 411 -24.23 -15.74 -9.58
CA VAL A 411 -23.84 -16.89 -8.79
C VAL A 411 -22.65 -17.54 -9.47
N ASN A 412 -21.46 -17.26 -8.92
CA ASN A 412 -20.20 -17.69 -9.50
C ASN A 412 -19.86 -19.15 -9.12
N GLN A 413 -18.96 -19.77 -9.87
CA GLN A 413 -18.41 -21.10 -9.62
C GLN A 413 -17.77 -21.19 -8.23
N GLU A 414 -16.92 -20.24 -7.86
CA GLU A 414 -16.41 -20.09 -6.50
C GLU A 414 -17.26 -19.09 -5.71
N ALA A 415 -17.97 -19.58 -4.69
CA ALA A 415 -18.71 -18.73 -3.77
C ALA A 415 -17.72 -18.01 -2.84
N ILE A 416 -17.42 -16.74 -3.15
CA ILE A 416 -16.57 -15.89 -2.31
C ILE A 416 -17.41 -15.28 -1.20
N LEU A 417 -17.05 -15.59 0.05
CA LEU A 417 -17.60 -14.99 1.26
C LEU A 417 -16.55 -14.11 1.93
N PHE A 418 -17.01 -13.01 2.50
CA PHE A 418 -16.17 -12.13 3.31
C PHE A 418 -16.07 -12.65 4.74
N ASN A 419 -14.97 -12.36 5.42
CA ASN A 419 -14.77 -12.73 6.82
C ASN A 419 -15.67 -11.86 7.73
N ASP A 420 -16.95 -12.16 7.67
CA ASP A 420 -18.02 -11.45 8.37
C ASP A 420 -19.13 -12.45 8.76
N SER A 421 -20.22 -11.99 9.35
CA SER A 421 -21.36 -12.81 9.72
C SER A 421 -22.11 -13.36 8.50
N PHE A 422 -22.95 -14.39 8.70
CA PHE A 422 -23.87 -14.83 7.66
C PHE A 422 -24.82 -13.71 7.23
N TYR A 423 -25.34 -12.94 8.19
CA TYR A 423 -26.20 -11.79 7.91
C TYR A 423 -25.53 -10.81 6.95
N ASN A 424 -24.32 -10.34 7.27
CA ASN A 424 -23.59 -9.39 6.44
C ASN A 424 -23.17 -9.96 5.07
N ASN A 425 -22.91 -11.26 4.99
CA ASN A 425 -22.64 -11.92 3.72
C ASN A 425 -23.89 -12.03 2.84
N ILE A 426 -25.08 -12.29 3.40
CA ILE A 426 -26.32 -12.38 2.64
C ILE A 426 -26.81 -10.98 2.22
N THR A 427 -26.71 -9.99 3.10
CA THR A 427 -27.12 -8.60 2.81
C THR A 427 -26.13 -7.84 1.95
N PHE A 428 -25.01 -8.45 1.52
CA PHE A 428 -23.98 -7.81 0.74
C PHE A 428 -24.54 -7.21 -0.57
N GLY A 429 -24.56 -5.87 -0.65
CA GLY A 429 -25.08 -5.13 -1.80
C GLY A 429 -26.59 -4.82 -1.73
N VAL A 430 -27.25 -5.11 -0.61
CA VAL A 430 -28.63 -4.70 -0.32
C VAL A 430 -28.63 -3.89 0.97
N GLU A 431 -28.94 -2.60 0.86
CA GLU A 431 -29.04 -1.71 2.01
C GLU A 431 -30.39 -1.91 2.74
N ASN A 432 -30.39 -1.82 4.07
CA ASN A 432 -31.58 -1.86 4.93
C ASN A 432 -32.44 -3.14 4.81
N ALA A 433 -31.83 -4.29 4.51
CA ALA A 433 -32.55 -5.56 4.52
C ALA A 433 -32.99 -5.92 5.96
N THR A 434 -34.25 -6.32 6.14
CA THR A 434 -34.73 -6.79 7.44
C THR A 434 -34.29 -8.23 7.69
N MET A 435 -34.27 -8.66 8.97
CA MET A 435 -33.93 -10.04 9.33
C MET A 435 -34.91 -11.02 8.69
N GLU A 436 -36.21 -10.68 8.61
CA GLU A 436 -37.20 -11.50 7.97
C GLU A 436 -36.91 -11.78 6.51
N GLN A 437 -36.48 -10.73 5.76
CA GLN A 437 -36.09 -10.86 4.36
C GLN A 437 -34.85 -11.74 4.19
N VAL A 438 -33.87 -11.61 5.10
CA VAL A 438 -32.65 -12.43 5.10
C VAL A 438 -33.00 -13.90 5.40
N VAL A 439 -33.87 -14.17 6.37
CA VAL A 439 -34.34 -15.52 6.71
C VAL A 439 -35.08 -16.15 5.53
N GLU A 440 -35.96 -15.42 4.87
CA GLU A 440 -36.70 -15.93 3.70
C GLU A 440 -35.74 -16.23 2.53
N ALA A 441 -34.76 -15.34 2.27
CA ALA A 441 -33.73 -15.58 1.24
C ALA A 441 -32.90 -16.84 1.57
N ALA A 442 -32.53 -17.01 2.83
CA ALA A 442 -31.80 -18.19 3.30
C ALA A 442 -32.61 -19.48 3.19
N LYS A 443 -33.92 -19.44 3.46
CA LYS A 443 -34.82 -20.59 3.26
C LYS A 443 -34.94 -20.99 1.79
N VAL A 444 -35.13 -20.01 0.90
CA VAL A 444 -35.18 -20.27 -0.54
C VAL A 444 -33.86 -20.91 -1.04
N ALA A 445 -32.73 -20.50 -0.47
CA ALA A 445 -31.42 -21.04 -0.77
C ALA A 445 -31.06 -22.34 -0.03
N ASN A 446 -31.98 -22.94 0.74
CA ASN A 446 -31.73 -24.09 1.62
C ASN A 446 -30.53 -23.84 2.59
N ALA A 447 -30.34 -22.58 3.03
CA ALA A 447 -29.26 -22.18 3.92
C ALA A 447 -29.67 -21.99 5.38
N HIS A 448 -30.94 -21.76 5.64
CA HIS A 448 -31.47 -21.41 6.96
C HIS A 448 -31.10 -22.42 8.05
N ASP A 449 -31.30 -23.71 7.81
CA ASP A 449 -31.17 -24.75 8.82
C ASP A 449 -29.74 -24.84 9.35
N PHE A 450 -28.73 -24.95 8.47
CA PHE A 450 -27.33 -25.01 8.90
C PHE A 450 -26.81 -23.68 9.49
N ILE A 451 -27.42 -22.53 9.11
CA ILE A 451 -27.11 -21.25 9.76
C ILE A 451 -27.62 -21.27 11.21
N MET A 452 -28.84 -21.78 11.46
CA MET A 452 -29.39 -21.87 12.80
C MET A 452 -28.68 -22.91 13.68
N GLU A 453 -28.06 -23.93 13.10
CA GLU A 453 -27.20 -24.89 13.80
C GLU A 453 -25.84 -24.32 14.22
N SER A 454 -25.43 -23.16 13.70
CA SER A 454 -24.19 -22.51 14.08
C SER A 454 -24.32 -21.77 15.43
N GLU A 455 -23.16 -21.54 16.11
CA GLU A 455 -23.11 -21.06 17.50
C GLU A 455 -23.93 -19.78 17.76
N GLU A 456 -23.89 -18.82 16.82
CA GLU A 456 -24.55 -17.51 16.94
C GLU A 456 -25.61 -17.31 15.83
N GLY A 457 -26.06 -18.39 15.16
CA GLY A 457 -27.01 -18.30 14.05
C GLY A 457 -26.52 -17.36 12.94
N TYR A 458 -27.33 -16.39 12.54
CA TYR A 458 -26.98 -15.41 11.49
C TYR A 458 -25.81 -14.49 11.83
N ASP A 459 -25.46 -14.32 13.10
CA ASP A 459 -24.31 -13.48 13.54
C ASP A 459 -22.99 -14.25 13.53
N THR A 460 -23.02 -15.57 13.30
CA THR A 460 -21.81 -16.40 13.23
C THR A 460 -20.90 -15.97 12.09
N LYS A 461 -19.61 -15.72 12.41
CA LYS A 461 -18.59 -15.39 11.42
C LYS A 461 -18.14 -16.61 10.63
N VAL A 462 -18.20 -16.50 9.30
CA VAL A 462 -17.88 -17.59 8.36
C VAL A 462 -16.37 -17.86 8.20
N GLY A 463 -15.51 -17.00 8.73
CA GLY A 463 -14.07 -17.07 8.58
C GLY A 463 -13.58 -16.51 7.24
N ASP A 464 -12.25 -16.49 7.07
CA ASP A 464 -11.63 -15.96 5.84
C ASP A 464 -12.06 -16.80 4.64
N ARG A 465 -12.66 -16.14 3.62
CA ARG A 465 -13.25 -16.76 2.43
C ARG A 465 -14.24 -17.91 2.74
N GLY A 466 -14.87 -17.88 3.91
CA GLY A 466 -15.78 -18.94 4.32
C GLY A 466 -15.09 -20.28 4.62
N CYS A 467 -13.85 -20.26 5.11
CA CYS A 467 -13.04 -21.47 5.36
C CYS A 467 -13.67 -22.43 6.39
N ARG A 468 -14.61 -21.95 7.21
CA ARG A 468 -15.36 -22.77 8.19
C ARG A 468 -16.53 -23.54 7.58
N LEU A 469 -16.86 -23.30 6.31
CA LEU A 469 -18.01 -23.84 5.62
C LEU A 469 -17.61 -24.88 4.57
N SER A 470 -18.46 -25.88 4.34
CA SER A 470 -18.34 -26.75 3.19
C SER A 470 -18.55 -26.00 1.86
N GLY A 471 -18.13 -26.58 0.73
CA GLY A 471 -18.37 -25.99 -0.58
C GLY A 471 -19.84 -25.70 -0.85
N GLY A 472 -20.72 -26.67 -0.53
CA GLY A 472 -22.15 -26.53 -0.70
C GLY A 472 -22.78 -25.49 0.22
N GLN A 473 -22.30 -25.35 1.46
CA GLN A 473 -22.76 -24.31 2.37
C GLN A 473 -22.37 -22.91 1.85
N ARG A 474 -21.12 -22.72 1.41
CA ARG A 474 -20.70 -21.44 0.77
C ARG A 474 -21.59 -21.10 -0.41
N GLN A 475 -21.85 -22.08 -1.27
CA GLN A 475 -22.68 -21.86 -2.47
C GLN A 475 -24.11 -21.45 -2.10
N ARG A 476 -24.73 -22.11 -1.12
CA ARG A 476 -26.08 -21.77 -0.63
C ARG A 476 -26.15 -20.37 -0.03
N VAL A 477 -25.12 -19.90 0.69
CA VAL A 477 -25.03 -18.50 1.15
C VAL A 477 -24.92 -17.52 -0.04
N SER A 478 -24.15 -17.87 -1.08
CA SER A 478 -24.06 -17.07 -2.30
C SER A 478 -25.39 -16.99 -3.05
N ILE A 479 -26.16 -18.11 -3.09
CA ILE A 479 -27.51 -18.13 -3.65
C ILE A 479 -28.45 -17.26 -2.81
N ALA A 480 -28.41 -17.35 -1.47
CA ALA A 480 -29.21 -16.49 -0.58
C ALA A 480 -28.95 -14.99 -0.85
N ARG A 481 -27.69 -14.61 -1.08
CA ARG A 481 -27.31 -13.25 -1.50
C ARG A 481 -28.00 -12.84 -2.82
N ALA A 482 -28.02 -13.72 -3.81
CA ALA A 482 -28.68 -13.47 -5.09
C ALA A 482 -30.22 -13.44 -4.95
N VAL A 483 -30.81 -14.28 -4.09
CA VAL A 483 -32.26 -14.26 -3.79
C VAL A 483 -32.65 -12.94 -3.15
N LEU A 484 -31.90 -12.49 -2.12
CA LEU A 484 -32.19 -11.24 -1.40
C LEU A 484 -32.10 -10.02 -2.33
N LYS A 485 -31.11 -10.00 -3.22
CA LYS A 485 -30.95 -8.93 -4.22
C LYS A 485 -32.12 -8.84 -5.18
N ASN A 486 -32.82 -9.94 -5.43
CA ASN A 486 -33.99 -10.07 -6.31
C ASN A 486 -33.79 -9.47 -7.73
N PRO A 487 -32.78 -9.88 -8.50
CA PRO A 487 -32.45 -9.31 -9.79
C PRO A 487 -33.41 -9.82 -10.90
N ASP A 488 -33.64 -9.01 -11.95
CA ASP A 488 -34.40 -9.43 -13.14
C ASP A 488 -33.61 -10.40 -14.03
N ILE A 489 -32.28 -10.24 -14.04
CA ILE A 489 -31.35 -11.02 -14.86
C ILE A 489 -30.46 -11.84 -13.92
N LEU A 490 -30.36 -13.14 -14.17
CA LEU A 490 -29.54 -14.06 -13.40
C LEU A 490 -28.43 -14.64 -14.28
N ILE A 491 -27.20 -14.54 -13.82
CA ILE A 491 -26.03 -15.21 -14.41
C ILE A 491 -25.59 -16.32 -13.47
N LEU A 492 -25.56 -17.55 -13.98
CA LEU A 492 -25.09 -18.72 -13.25
C LEU A 492 -23.84 -19.27 -13.91
N ASP A 493 -22.72 -19.28 -13.20
CA ASP A 493 -21.45 -19.88 -13.65
C ASP A 493 -21.14 -21.12 -12.83
N GLU A 494 -21.38 -22.31 -13.40
CA GLU A 494 -21.01 -23.64 -12.88
C GLU A 494 -21.20 -23.85 -11.36
N ALA A 495 -22.36 -23.43 -10.84
CA ALA A 495 -22.59 -23.32 -9.39
C ALA A 495 -22.57 -24.65 -8.60
N THR A 496 -22.32 -25.80 -9.22
CA THR A 496 -22.41 -27.15 -8.58
C THR A 496 -21.16 -28.01 -8.75
N SER A 497 -20.07 -27.51 -9.30
CA SER A 497 -18.83 -28.27 -9.45
C SER A 497 -18.20 -28.61 -8.08
N ALA A 498 -17.72 -29.85 -7.94
CA ALA A 498 -17.02 -30.37 -6.75
C ALA A 498 -17.82 -30.43 -5.43
N LEU A 499 -19.13 -30.58 -5.50
CA LEU A 499 -20.00 -30.81 -4.32
C LEU A 499 -20.27 -32.31 -4.12
N ASP A 500 -20.51 -32.70 -2.87
CA ASP A 500 -21.06 -34.01 -2.54
C ASP A 500 -22.55 -34.10 -3.01
N THR A 501 -23.06 -35.31 -3.22
CA THR A 501 -24.37 -35.57 -3.83
C THR A 501 -25.53 -34.87 -3.09
N GLU A 502 -25.49 -34.82 -1.78
CA GLU A 502 -26.57 -34.20 -0.97
C GLU A 502 -26.49 -32.65 -1.09
N SER A 503 -25.32 -32.07 -0.91
CA SER A 503 -25.10 -30.63 -1.10
C SER A 503 -25.46 -30.20 -2.52
N GLU A 504 -25.13 -31.00 -3.52
CA GLU A 504 -25.48 -30.74 -4.90
C GLU A 504 -26.99 -30.68 -5.10
N ARG A 505 -27.74 -31.64 -4.61
CA ARG A 505 -29.20 -31.67 -4.68
C ARG A 505 -29.81 -30.40 -4.06
N LEU A 506 -29.39 -30.02 -2.86
CA LEU A 506 -29.87 -28.83 -2.17
C LEU A 506 -29.56 -27.54 -2.92
N VAL A 507 -28.36 -27.43 -3.50
CA VAL A 507 -27.95 -26.28 -4.33
C VAL A 507 -28.76 -26.23 -5.61
N GLN A 508 -28.98 -27.37 -6.28
CA GLN A 508 -29.76 -27.46 -7.52
C GLN A 508 -31.23 -27.05 -7.28
N GLU A 509 -31.87 -27.54 -6.21
CA GLU A 509 -33.23 -27.13 -5.83
C GLU A 509 -33.33 -25.62 -5.56
N ALA A 510 -32.32 -25.03 -4.90
CA ALA A 510 -32.26 -23.59 -4.65
C ALA A 510 -32.12 -22.79 -5.95
N LEU A 511 -31.26 -23.24 -6.87
CA LEU A 511 -31.08 -22.61 -8.19
C LEU A 511 -32.36 -22.68 -9.02
N GLU A 512 -33.06 -23.85 -9.07
CA GLU A 512 -34.29 -23.99 -9.80
C GLU A 512 -35.40 -23.06 -9.28
N ARG A 513 -35.52 -22.89 -7.94
CA ARG A 513 -36.44 -21.92 -7.34
C ARG A 513 -36.06 -20.47 -7.75
N LEU A 514 -34.78 -20.17 -7.76
CA LEU A 514 -34.27 -18.83 -8.12
C LEU A 514 -34.52 -18.51 -9.59
N MET A 515 -34.41 -19.49 -10.50
CA MET A 515 -34.55 -19.33 -11.95
C MET A 515 -36.00 -19.13 -12.42
N LYS A 516 -37.00 -19.72 -11.73
CA LYS A 516 -38.40 -19.81 -12.19
C LYS A 516 -39.05 -18.50 -12.61
N THR A 517 -38.63 -17.37 -12.06
CA THR A 517 -39.25 -16.06 -12.27
C THR A 517 -38.30 -15.04 -12.92
N ARG A 518 -37.13 -15.47 -13.38
CA ARG A 518 -36.06 -14.57 -13.83
C ARG A 518 -35.58 -14.93 -15.22
N THR A 519 -35.02 -13.94 -15.90
CA THR A 519 -34.29 -14.16 -17.15
C THR A 519 -32.91 -14.70 -16.83
N THR A 520 -32.58 -15.91 -17.26
CA THR A 520 -31.37 -16.61 -16.81
C THR A 520 -30.43 -16.92 -17.97
N ILE A 521 -29.14 -16.61 -17.80
CA ILE A 521 -28.05 -17.09 -18.65
C ILE A 521 -27.18 -18.01 -17.77
N ALA A 522 -27.21 -19.32 -18.04
CA ALA A 522 -26.47 -20.30 -17.28
C ALA A 522 -25.30 -20.86 -18.09
N ILE A 523 -24.08 -20.79 -17.54
CA ILE A 523 -22.95 -21.58 -18.05
C ILE A 523 -23.09 -22.98 -17.45
N ALA A 524 -23.47 -23.92 -18.30
CA ALA A 524 -23.83 -25.25 -17.85
C ALA A 524 -22.73 -26.25 -18.13
N HIS A 525 -22.27 -26.89 -17.07
CA HIS A 525 -21.38 -28.05 -17.11
C HIS A 525 -22.08 -29.36 -16.71
N ARG A 526 -23.35 -29.27 -16.28
CA ARG A 526 -24.15 -30.44 -15.87
C ARG A 526 -25.44 -30.57 -16.63
N LEU A 527 -25.79 -31.82 -16.94
CA LEU A 527 -26.93 -32.18 -17.75
C LEU A 527 -28.27 -31.71 -17.15
N SER A 528 -28.40 -31.68 -15.82
CA SER A 528 -29.61 -31.24 -15.10
C SER A 528 -29.95 -29.77 -15.36
N THR A 529 -28.96 -28.90 -15.37
CA THR A 529 -29.14 -27.46 -15.66
C THR A 529 -29.45 -27.23 -17.14
N ILE A 530 -28.94 -28.09 -18.03
CA ILE A 530 -29.11 -27.98 -19.47
C ILE A 530 -30.49 -28.45 -19.93
N LYS A 531 -31.00 -29.54 -19.37
CA LYS A 531 -32.29 -30.16 -19.81
C LYS A 531 -33.48 -29.24 -19.64
N ASN A 532 -33.48 -28.36 -18.64
CA ASN A 532 -34.59 -27.49 -18.29
C ASN A 532 -34.45 -26.08 -18.91
N ALA A 533 -33.43 -25.84 -19.75
CA ALA A 533 -33.28 -24.58 -20.46
C ALA A 533 -34.23 -24.48 -21.67
N ASP A 534 -34.79 -23.28 -21.87
CA ASP A 534 -35.65 -23.01 -23.06
C ASP A 534 -34.86 -23.07 -24.36
N GLU A 535 -33.59 -22.69 -24.30
CA GLU A 535 -32.68 -22.78 -25.45
C GLU A 535 -31.25 -23.08 -24.95
N ILE A 536 -30.56 -23.94 -25.69
CA ILE A 536 -29.15 -24.27 -25.46
C ILE A 536 -28.35 -23.66 -26.62
N CYS A 537 -27.29 -22.91 -26.26
CA CYS A 537 -26.35 -22.34 -27.23
C CYS A 537 -24.98 -22.99 -27.06
N VAL A 538 -24.49 -23.63 -28.10
CA VAL A 538 -23.17 -24.28 -28.09
C VAL A 538 -22.10 -23.31 -28.58
N LEU A 539 -21.15 -22.98 -27.72
CA LEU A 539 -19.99 -22.15 -28.07
C LEU A 539 -18.80 -23.03 -28.45
N TYR A 540 -18.22 -22.74 -29.61
CA TYR A 540 -17.00 -23.35 -30.12
C TYR A 540 -16.10 -22.27 -30.73
N GLU A 541 -14.86 -22.16 -30.28
CA GLU A 541 -13.85 -21.17 -30.71
C GLU A 541 -14.40 -19.73 -30.81
N GLY A 542 -15.16 -19.32 -29.78
CA GLY A 542 -15.72 -17.97 -29.68
C GLY A 542 -16.95 -17.68 -30.54
N ARG A 543 -17.58 -18.71 -31.12
CA ARG A 543 -18.79 -18.58 -31.92
C ARG A 543 -19.90 -19.50 -31.42
N ILE A 544 -21.16 -19.09 -31.60
CA ILE A 544 -22.30 -19.98 -31.39
C ILE A 544 -22.45 -20.80 -32.66
N VAL A 545 -22.24 -22.12 -32.54
CA VAL A 545 -22.27 -23.05 -33.68
C VAL A 545 -23.57 -23.85 -33.77
N GLU A 546 -24.24 -24.09 -32.65
CA GLU A 546 -25.51 -24.83 -32.55
C GLU A 546 -26.46 -24.13 -31.59
N ARG A 547 -27.77 -24.18 -31.88
CA ARG A 547 -28.84 -23.67 -31.03
C ARG A 547 -30.05 -24.60 -31.10
N GLY A 548 -30.77 -24.75 -30.01
CA GLY A 548 -32.01 -25.51 -29.96
C GLY A 548 -32.27 -26.06 -28.55
N THR A 549 -33.31 -26.84 -28.42
CA THR A 549 -33.63 -27.58 -27.20
C THR A 549 -32.73 -28.82 -27.06
N HIS A 550 -32.69 -29.40 -25.86
CA HIS A 550 -31.93 -30.61 -25.59
C HIS A 550 -32.22 -31.75 -26.60
N GLU A 551 -33.51 -31.99 -26.93
CA GLU A 551 -33.90 -33.05 -27.82
C GLU A 551 -33.51 -32.76 -29.28
N GLU A 552 -33.67 -31.51 -29.73
CA GLU A 552 -33.30 -31.08 -31.07
C GLU A 552 -31.79 -31.23 -31.33
N LEU A 553 -30.98 -30.77 -30.36
CA LEU A 553 -29.52 -30.85 -30.48
C LEU A 553 -28.97 -32.27 -30.39
N LEU A 554 -29.62 -33.16 -29.62
CA LEU A 554 -29.28 -34.60 -29.64
C LEU A 554 -29.57 -35.25 -31.01
N LYS A 555 -30.71 -34.90 -31.65
CA LYS A 555 -31.07 -35.38 -32.96
C LYS A 555 -30.14 -34.85 -34.05
N LEU A 556 -29.64 -33.62 -33.90
CA LEU A 556 -28.70 -32.99 -34.84
C LEU A 556 -27.37 -33.76 -34.92
N GLY A 557 -26.96 -34.43 -33.85
CA GLY A 557 -25.76 -35.26 -33.82
C GLY A 557 -24.43 -34.49 -33.89
N GLY A 558 -24.44 -33.20 -33.60
CA GLY A 558 -23.32 -32.29 -33.76
C GLY A 558 -22.42 -32.16 -32.53
N TYR A 559 -21.93 -30.95 -32.26
CA TYR A 559 -21.05 -30.66 -31.13
C TYR A 559 -21.72 -30.91 -29.78
N TYR A 560 -23.01 -30.57 -29.66
CA TYR A 560 -23.76 -30.81 -28.42
C TYR A 560 -23.81 -32.28 -28.04
N LYS A 561 -24.13 -33.15 -29.00
CA LYS A 561 -24.20 -34.59 -28.76
C LYS A 561 -22.85 -35.14 -28.29
N ARG A 562 -21.74 -34.74 -28.92
CA ARG A 562 -20.41 -35.15 -28.51
C ARG A 562 -20.09 -34.73 -27.08
N LEU A 563 -20.45 -33.49 -26.67
CA LEU A 563 -20.26 -33.01 -25.30
C LEU A 563 -21.13 -33.78 -24.30
N ASN A 564 -22.40 -34.07 -24.67
CA ASN A 564 -23.30 -34.86 -23.86
C ASN A 564 -22.80 -36.29 -23.64
N ASP A 565 -22.35 -36.95 -24.73
CA ASP A 565 -21.83 -38.32 -24.64
C ASP A 565 -20.53 -38.40 -23.80
N MET A 566 -19.67 -37.39 -23.82
CA MET A 566 -18.50 -37.31 -22.96
C MET A 566 -18.82 -37.05 -21.48
N GLN A 567 -19.98 -36.48 -21.14
CA GLN A 567 -20.40 -36.23 -19.75
C GLN A 567 -21.21 -37.41 -19.16
N GLN A 568 -21.68 -38.34 -19.94
CA GLN A 568 -22.40 -39.53 -19.51
C GLN A 568 -21.46 -40.71 -19.21
N LEU A 569 -20.18 -40.62 -19.55
CA LEU A 569 -19.10 -41.54 -19.21
C LEU A 569 -18.37 -41.09 -17.94
#